data_b2dc83859d517b46ad0de2fed862ee6b
#
_entry.id   b2dc83859d517b46ad0de2fed862ee6b
#
_cell.length_a   1.000
_cell.length_b   1.000
_cell.length_c   1.000
_cell.angle_alpha   90.00
_cell.angle_beta   90.00
_cell.angle_gamma   90.00
#
_symmetry.space_group_name_H-M   'P 1'
#
loop_
_entity.id
_entity.type
_entity.pdbx_description
1 polymer ?
#
loop_
_entity_poly.entity_id
_entity_poly.type
_entity_poly.pdbx_seq_one_letter_code
_entity_poly.pdbx_strand_id
1 'polypeptide(L)'
;AVSSAATDTATEAVSEGNVSQMQFAVGMVDHSEGRQVGLSRLMEEMSYEAYIGLIKGSPGTGKTALAINIAHTHAVFNGAEIATNIEEWAGADHYVTTYGELVDVLESTSGRVIMVLDEADNHLTGRGGDAQKAADLAKKIKLIRKEQGDILFVGQTNKGLHPELRELLSLVIEKPSRRDKGRAVVYQRMSNNGPRDKLFEMKGLTDAKFEYDTYEESGWSWEGLDDEDDADGEDVEAVEKRKDIETVLRAKMRGDTHPQAAELVKHGRGWVGSRWREWLRGEHRDVVAMPDDPPEAVVKGLAKID
;
A
#
# COMPACT_ATOMS: atom_id res chain seq x y z
N ALA A 1 -27.63 17.14 -8.56
CA ALA A 1 -26.74 16.70 -7.49
C ALA A 1 -25.27 17.04 -7.83
N VAL A 2 -24.74 16.65 -8.99
CA VAL A 2 -23.32 16.93 -9.39
C VAL A 2 -23.05 18.42 -9.52
N SER A 3 -24.00 19.20 -10.06
CA SER A 3 -23.87 20.67 -10.21
C SER A 3 -23.84 21.37 -8.86
N SER A 4 -24.59 20.88 -7.87
CA SER A 4 -24.61 21.43 -6.49
C SER A 4 -23.29 21.16 -5.76
N ALA A 5 -22.79 19.92 -5.82
CA ALA A 5 -21.51 19.54 -5.23
C ALA A 5 -20.32 20.33 -5.81
N ALA A 6 -20.29 20.50 -7.15
CA ALA A 6 -19.26 21.30 -7.80
C ALA A 6 -19.30 22.78 -7.38
N THR A 7 -20.50 23.33 -7.13
CA THR A 7 -20.63 24.72 -6.66
C THR A 7 -20.17 24.89 -5.23
N ASP A 8 -20.52 23.95 -4.35
CA ASP A 8 -20.13 23.97 -2.94
C ASP A 8 -18.60 23.82 -2.82
N THR A 9 -18.00 22.87 -3.54
CA THR A 9 -16.55 22.65 -3.59
C THR A 9 -15.79 23.83 -4.22
N ALA A 10 -16.35 24.45 -5.25
CA ALA A 10 -15.74 25.66 -5.83
C ALA A 10 -15.76 26.83 -4.83
N THR A 11 -16.82 26.96 -4.04
CA THR A 11 -16.93 27.99 -3.01
C THR A 11 -15.94 27.75 -1.87
N GLU A 12 -15.77 26.49 -1.46
CA GLU A 12 -14.83 26.08 -0.43
C GLU A 12 -13.38 26.27 -0.92
N ALA A 13 -13.05 25.83 -2.14
CA ALA A 13 -11.75 26.02 -2.76
C ALA A 13 -11.36 27.50 -2.93
N VAL A 14 -12.33 28.39 -3.21
CA VAL A 14 -12.11 29.84 -3.21
C VAL A 14 -11.78 30.35 -1.83
N SER A 15 -12.49 29.87 -0.80
CA SER A 15 -12.27 30.32 0.59
C SER A 15 -10.93 29.85 1.15
N GLU A 16 -10.44 28.72 0.71
CA GLU A 16 -9.17 28.10 1.13
C GLU A 16 -7.98 28.49 0.22
N GLY A 17 -8.25 29.14 -0.91
CA GLY A 17 -7.21 29.57 -1.86
C GLY A 17 -6.61 28.42 -2.69
N ASN A 18 -7.27 27.28 -2.75
CA ASN A 18 -6.80 26.10 -3.50
C ASN A 18 -7.10 26.24 -5.00
N VAL A 19 -6.10 26.76 -5.74
CA VAL A 19 -6.21 27.06 -7.18
C VAL A 19 -6.48 25.81 -8.02
N SER A 20 -5.90 24.66 -7.65
CA SER A 20 -6.08 23.40 -8.39
C SER A 20 -7.50 22.88 -8.29
N GLN A 21 -8.10 22.90 -7.11
CA GLN A 21 -9.51 22.53 -6.89
C GLN A 21 -10.45 23.50 -7.61
N MET A 22 -10.16 24.80 -7.62
CA MET A 22 -10.94 25.79 -8.35
C MET A 22 -10.93 25.52 -9.85
N GLN A 23 -9.76 25.30 -10.46
CA GLN A 23 -9.64 25.01 -11.88
C GLN A 23 -10.38 23.73 -12.27
N PHE A 24 -10.30 22.69 -11.43
CA PHE A 24 -10.99 21.44 -11.65
C PHE A 24 -12.53 21.60 -11.54
N ALA A 25 -13.02 22.29 -10.51
CA ALA A 25 -14.44 22.54 -10.30
C ALA A 25 -15.06 23.35 -11.44
N VAL A 26 -14.36 24.40 -11.93
CA VAL A 26 -14.77 25.17 -13.10
C VAL A 26 -14.81 24.28 -14.36
N GLY A 27 -13.80 23.42 -14.52
CA GLY A 27 -13.77 22.48 -15.64
C GLY A 27 -14.85 21.40 -15.61
N MET A 28 -15.37 21.02 -14.44
CA MET A 28 -16.49 20.08 -14.30
C MET A 28 -17.84 20.70 -14.73
N VAL A 29 -18.01 22.00 -14.52
CA VAL A 29 -19.25 22.71 -14.90
C VAL A 29 -19.40 22.87 -16.42
N ASP A 30 -18.29 22.93 -17.15
CA ASP A 30 -18.28 23.13 -18.60
C ASP A 30 -18.59 21.86 -19.44
N HIS A 31 -18.78 20.68 -18.83
CA HIS A 31 -18.98 19.43 -19.55
C HIS A 31 -20.39 18.85 -19.39
N SER A 32 -20.99 18.56 -20.53
CA SER A 32 -22.34 17.98 -20.70
C SER A 32 -22.58 16.75 -19.80
N GLU A 33 -23.76 16.71 -19.19
CA GLU A 33 -24.26 15.75 -18.19
C GLU A 33 -23.99 14.25 -18.45
N GLY A 34 -23.77 13.83 -19.68
CA GLY A 34 -23.54 12.42 -20.04
C GLY A 34 -22.13 11.89 -19.83
N ARG A 35 -21.10 12.76 -19.65
CA ARG A 35 -19.69 12.35 -19.58
C ARG A 35 -19.20 12.06 -18.15
N GLN A 36 -19.87 12.58 -17.15
CA GLN A 36 -19.44 12.51 -15.75
C GLN A 36 -19.97 11.31 -14.97
N VAL A 37 -21.00 10.63 -15.47
CA VAL A 37 -21.67 9.53 -14.75
C VAL A 37 -20.71 8.40 -14.39
N GLY A 38 -19.76 8.08 -15.25
CA GLY A 38 -18.79 7.02 -14.98
C GLY A 38 -17.78 7.36 -13.88
N LEU A 39 -17.25 8.58 -13.88
CA LEU A 39 -16.32 9.04 -12.84
C LEU A 39 -17.05 9.25 -11.50
N SER A 40 -18.24 9.84 -11.50
CA SER A 40 -19.04 10.00 -10.28
C SER A 40 -19.35 8.67 -9.62
N ARG A 41 -19.72 7.65 -10.42
CA ARG A 41 -19.93 6.30 -9.90
C ARG A 41 -18.65 5.69 -9.33
N LEU A 42 -17.51 5.93 -9.97
CA LEU A 42 -16.21 5.50 -9.44
C LEU A 42 -15.91 6.18 -8.10
N MET A 43 -16.20 7.46 -7.96
CA MET A 43 -16.02 8.19 -6.70
C MET A 43 -16.92 7.68 -5.58
N GLU A 44 -18.17 7.31 -5.91
CA GLU A 44 -19.05 6.65 -4.95
C GLU A 44 -18.44 5.33 -4.45
N GLU A 45 -17.92 4.51 -5.33
CA GLU A 45 -17.22 3.27 -4.94
C GLU A 45 -15.98 3.57 -4.07
N MET A 46 -15.19 4.59 -4.40
CA MET A 46 -13.97 4.96 -3.69
C MET A 46 -14.20 5.75 -2.39
N SER A 47 -15.42 6.17 -2.09
CA SER A 47 -15.71 7.00 -0.90
C SER A 47 -15.82 6.20 0.42
N TYR A 48 -16.05 4.89 0.36
CA TYR A 48 -16.35 4.08 1.54
C TYR A 48 -15.12 3.55 2.27
N GLU A 49 -14.08 3.19 1.54
CA GLU A 49 -12.85 2.60 2.10
C GLU A 49 -11.62 3.13 1.35
N ALA A 50 -10.44 2.93 1.90
CA ALA A 50 -9.19 3.15 1.20
C ALA A 50 -9.01 2.11 0.07
N TYR A 51 -8.78 2.58 -1.15
CA TYR A 51 -8.71 1.75 -2.35
C TYR A 51 -7.28 1.50 -2.79
N ILE A 52 -7.04 0.27 -3.23
CA ILE A 52 -5.85 -0.09 -3.98
C ILE A 52 -6.29 -0.43 -5.39
N GLY A 53 -6.01 0.45 -6.32
CA GLY A 53 -6.45 0.35 -7.71
C GLY A 53 -5.32 0.09 -8.69
N LEU A 54 -5.64 -0.51 -9.83
CA LEU A 54 -4.75 -0.65 -10.99
C LEU A 54 -5.43 -0.14 -12.25
N ILE A 55 -4.83 0.84 -12.90
CA ILE A 55 -5.17 1.22 -14.28
C ILE A 55 -4.23 0.49 -15.22
N LYS A 56 -4.77 -0.35 -16.08
CA LYS A 56 -3.99 -1.13 -17.04
C LYS A 56 -4.41 -0.90 -18.49
N GLY A 57 -3.49 -1.14 -19.40
CA GLY A 57 -3.72 -1.04 -20.85
C GLY A 57 -2.42 -0.85 -21.62
N SER A 58 -2.46 -1.07 -22.92
CA SER A 58 -1.27 -0.90 -23.77
C SER A 58 -0.75 0.55 -23.75
N PRO A 59 0.52 0.80 -24.08
CA PRO A 59 1.05 2.15 -24.22
C PRO A 59 0.18 3.01 -25.15
N GLY A 60 -0.02 4.29 -24.81
CA GLY A 60 -0.80 5.22 -25.61
C GLY A 60 -2.34 5.07 -25.54
N THR A 61 -2.87 4.27 -24.59
CA THR A 61 -4.32 4.16 -24.36
C THR A 61 -4.90 5.26 -23.47
N GLY A 62 -4.07 6.16 -22.92
CA GLY A 62 -4.50 7.25 -22.04
C GLY A 62 -4.71 6.79 -20.59
N LYS A 63 -3.84 5.92 -20.07
CA LYS A 63 -3.85 5.46 -18.67
C LYS A 63 -3.52 6.58 -17.71
N THR A 64 -2.39 7.26 -17.93
CA THR A 64 -1.90 8.36 -17.10
C THR A 64 -2.91 9.51 -17.08
N ALA A 65 -3.44 9.92 -18.24
CA ALA A 65 -4.51 10.90 -18.31
C ALA A 65 -5.75 10.51 -17.49
N LEU A 66 -6.14 9.22 -17.54
CA LEU A 66 -7.24 8.72 -16.72
C LEU A 66 -6.90 8.75 -15.23
N ALA A 67 -5.68 8.38 -14.83
CA ALA A 67 -5.24 8.42 -13.44
C ALA A 67 -5.30 9.84 -12.88
N ILE A 68 -4.80 10.82 -13.63
CA ILE A 68 -4.87 12.24 -13.31
C ILE A 68 -6.33 12.69 -13.10
N ASN A 69 -7.21 12.34 -14.04
CA ASN A 69 -8.64 12.70 -13.94
C ASN A 69 -9.33 12.03 -12.73
N ILE A 70 -8.98 10.78 -12.41
CA ILE A 70 -9.49 10.09 -11.23
C ILE A 70 -9.00 10.78 -9.95
N ALA A 71 -7.70 11.06 -9.84
CA ALA A 71 -7.12 11.68 -8.65
C ALA A 71 -7.74 13.06 -8.37
N HIS A 72 -7.84 13.91 -9.41
CA HIS A 72 -8.50 15.21 -9.23
C HIS A 72 -9.99 15.10 -8.90
N THR A 73 -10.70 14.15 -9.53
CA THR A 73 -12.10 13.93 -9.18
C THR A 73 -12.22 13.46 -7.74
N HIS A 74 -11.31 12.60 -7.28
CA HIS A 74 -11.25 12.13 -5.90
C HIS A 74 -10.95 13.25 -4.91
N ALA A 75 -9.98 14.12 -5.23
CA ALA A 75 -9.68 15.32 -4.45
C ALA A 75 -10.94 16.19 -4.25
N VAL A 76 -11.69 16.45 -5.34
CA VAL A 76 -12.90 17.30 -5.28
C VAL A 76 -14.04 16.61 -4.52
N PHE A 77 -14.29 15.32 -4.72
CA PHE A 77 -15.46 14.63 -4.12
C PHE A 77 -15.21 14.13 -2.71
N ASN A 78 -13.99 13.72 -2.40
CA ASN A 78 -13.64 13.04 -1.15
C ASN A 78 -12.64 13.84 -0.30
N GLY A 79 -12.23 15.02 -0.76
CA GLY A 79 -11.30 15.89 -0.04
C GLY A 79 -9.89 15.31 0.10
N ALA A 80 -9.45 14.48 -0.86
CA ALA A 80 -8.13 13.85 -0.81
C ALA A 80 -7.04 14.81 -1.33
N GLU A 81 -5.87 14.81 -0.70
CA GLU A 81 -4.66 15.37 -1.26
C GLU A 81 -4.05 14.38 -2.28
N ILE A 82 -3.39 14.91 -3.31
CA ILE A 82 -2.83 14.12 -4.41
C ILE A 82 -1.32 14.01 -4.23
N ALA A 83 -0.83 12.79 -4.03
CA ALA A 83 0.58 12.45 -4.10
C ALA A 83 0.89 11.69 -5.41
N THR A 84 2.05 11.93 -6.04
CA THR A 84 2.39 11.27 -7.30
C THR A 84 3.90 11.24 -7.56
N ASN A 85 4.34 10.28 -8.36
CA ASN A 85 5.68 10.23 -8.94
C ASN A 85 5.73 10.79 -10.38
N ILE A 86 4.65 11.39 -10.87
CA ILE A 86 4.61 12.06 -12.18
C ILE A 86 5.19 13.45 -12.01
N GLU A 87 6.32 13.71 -12.65
CA GLU A 87 6.96 15.01 -12.65
C GLU A 87 6.11 16.03 -13.44
N GLU A 88 6.29 17.31 -13.12
CA GLU A 88 5.59 18.44 -13.78
C GLU A 88 4.05 18.35 -13.82
N TRP A 89 3.43 17.54 -12.97
CA TRP A 89 1.99 17.57 -12.85
C TRP A 89 1.53 18.69 -11.92
N ALA A 90 1.14 19.82 -12.52
CA ALA A 90 0.79 21.07 -11.83
C ALA A 90 -0.41 20.98 -10.86
N GLY A 91 -1.15 19.88 -10.89
CA GLY A 91 -2.33 19.67 -10.03
C GLY A 91 -2.10 18.68 -8.89
N ALA A 92 -0.88 18.19 -8.69
CA ALA A 92 -0.53 17.36 -7.54
C ALA A 92 -0.16 18.26 -6.34
N ASP A 93 -0.51 17.79 -5.14
CA ASP A 93 -0.15 18.47 -3.89
C ASP A 93 1.26 18.06 -3.44
N HIS A 94 1.66 16.82 -3.72
CA HIS A 94 2.95 16.25 -3.32
C HIS A 94 3.59 15.47 -4.48
N TYR A 95 4.86 15.81 -4.77
CA TYR A 95 5.70 15.02 -5.65
C TYR A 95 6.52 14.04 -4.80
N VAL A 96 6.42 12.74 -5.07
CA VAL A 96 6.93 11.67 -4.22
C VAL A 96 7.61 10.62 -5.08
N THR A 97 8.89 10.42 -4.88
CA THR A 97 9.71 9.47 -5.65
C THR A 97 10.23 8.30 -4.82
N THR A 98 10.01 8.33 -3.50
CA THR A 98 10.45 7.29 -2.59
C THR A 98 9.32 6.80 -1.69
N TYR A 99 9.49 5.60 -1.13
CA TYR A 99 8.55 5.06 -0.16
C TYR A 99 8.51 5.91 1.13
N GLY A 100 9.68 6.36 1.60
CA GLY A 100 9.77 7.21 2.80
C GLY A 100 9.00 8.53 2.64
N GLU A 101 9.17 9.22 1.50
CA GLU A 101 8.41 10.44 1.20
C GLU A 101 6.89 10.19 1.19
N LEU A 102 6.42 9.03 0.69
CA LEU A 102 5.01 8.69 0.72
C LEU A 102 4.51 8.54 2.17
N VAL A 103 5.28 7.89 3.02
CA VAL A 103 4.95 7.74 4.45
C VAL A 103 4.87 9.10 5.13
N ASP A 104 5.86 9.96 4.91
CA ASP A 104 5.88 11.33 5.46
C ASP A 104 4.64 12.13 5.05
N VAL A 105 4.19 12.00 3.80
CA VAL A 105 2.95 12.64 3.32
C VAL A 105 1.73 12.09 4.05
N LEU A 106 1.63 10.76 4.20
CA LEU A 106 0.50 10.12 4.89
C LEU A 106 0.43 10.49 6.36
N GLU A 107 1.57 10.61 7.05
CA GLU A 107 1.64 10.99 8.46
C GLU A 107 1.40 12.47 8.70
N SER A 108 1.84 13.34 7.79
CA SER A 108 1.68 14.79 7.90
C SER A 108 0.30 15.29 7.48
N THR A 109 -0.43 14.51 6.65
CA THR A 109 -1.74 14.88 6.14
C THR A 109 -2.82 14.43 7.12
N SER A 110 -3.65 15.36 7.58
CA SER A 110 -4.77 15.05 8.50
C SER A 110 -5.99 14.47 7.79
N GLY A 111 -5.99 14.43 6.48
CA GLY A 111 -7.09 14.01 5.61
C GLY A 111 -6.74 12.77 4.79
N ARG A 112 -7.57 12.54 3.77
CA ARG A 112 -7.39 11.45 2.82
C ARG A 112 -6.30 11.79 1.81
N VAL A 113 -5.49 10.81 1.43
CA VAL A 113 -4.46 10.96 0.40
C VAL A 113 -4.70 9.95 -0.70
N ILE A 114 -4.60 10.35 -1.97
CA ILE A 114 -4.52 9.45 -3.11
C ILE A 114 -3.13 9.50 -3.74
N MET A 115 -2.39 8.37 -3.67
CA MET A 115 -1.11 8.21 -4.37
C MET A 115 -1.35 7.67 -5.77
N VAL A 116 -0.89 8.39 -6.79
CA VAL A 116 -0.82 7.91 -8.18
C VAL A 116 0.62 7.51 -8.47
N LEU A 117 0.86 6.21 -8.63
CA LEU A 117 2.16 5.66 -9.00
C LEU A 117 2.13 5.24 -10.47
N ASP A 118 2.69 6.07 -11.34
CA ASP A 118 2.81 5.75 -12.76
C ASP A 118 4.01 4.83 -13.03
N GLU A 119 3.95 4.11 -14.14
CA GLU A 119 4.94 3.11 -14.55
C GLU A 119 5.22 2.02 -13.49
N ALA A 120 4.21 1.67 -12.70
CA ALA A 120 4.30 0.67 -11.65
C ALA A 120 4.90 -0.67 -12.12
N ASP A 121 4.76 -1.01 -13.40
CA ASP A 121 5.36 -2.20 -14.03
C ASP A 121 6.91 -2.17 -13.99
N ASN A 122 7.54 -1.01 -13.92
CA ASN A 122 8.99 -0.87 -13.91
C ASN A 122 9.55 -1.09 -12.50
N HIS A 123 8.77 -0.81 -11.47
CA HIS A 123 9.23 -0.76 -10.08
C HIS A 123 8.68 -1.89 -9.19
N LEU A 124 7.49 -2.41 -9.51
CA LEU A 124 6.75 -3.34 -8.66
C LEU A 124 6.67 -4.75 -9.24
N THR A 125 7.66 -5.15 -10.02
CA THR A 125 7.66 -6.47 -10.67
C THR A 125 7.93 -7.59 -9.67
N GLY A 126 7.31 -8.75 -9.89
CA GLY A 126 7.63 -9.96 -9.14
C GLY A 126 8.94 -10.64 -9.61
N ARG A 127 9.93 -9.91 -10.15
CA ARG A 127 11.15 -10.46 -10.73
C ARG A 127 12.39 -9.69 -10.29
N GLY A 128 13.49 -10.42 -10.08
CA GLY A 128 14.77 -9.82 -9.70
C GLY A 128 14.81 -9.32 -8.25
N GLY A 129 15.68 -8.35 -7.98
CA GLY A 129 15.89 -7.79 -6.64
C GLY A 129 14.70 -7.04 -6.05
N ASP A 130 13.75 -6.60 -6.90
CA ASP A 130 12.58 -5.84 -6.45
C ASP A 130 11.42 -6.74 -5.99
N ALA A 131 11.51 -8.07 -6.18
CA ALA A 131 10.43 -8.98 -5.79
C ALA A 131 10.20 -8.98 -4.27
N GLN A 132 11.27 -8.96 -3.47
CA GLN A 132 11.16 -8.89 -2.02
C GLN A 132 10.57 -7.55 -1.58
N LYS A 133 11.06 -6.44 -2.14
CA LYS A 133 10.56 -5.10 -1.85
C LYS A 133 9.08 -4.92 -2.20
N ALA A 134 8.64 -5.50 -3.32
CA ALA A 134 7.23 -5.50 -3.71
C ALA A 134 6.36 -6.33 -2.74
N ALA A 135 6.88 -7.43 -2.20
CA ALA A 135 6.20 -8.20 -1.16
C ALA A 135 6.14 -7.42 0.18
N ASP A 136 7.20 -6.72 0.54
CA ASP A 136 7.25 -5.91 1.76
C ASP A 136 6.31 -4.70 1.63
N LEU A 137 6.27 -4.04 0.46
CA LEU A 137 5.25 -3.02 0.18
C LEU A 137 3.83 -3.59 0.34
N ALA A 138 3.56 -4.80 -0.12
CA ALA A 138 2.23 -5.41 0.03
C ALA A 138 1.81 -5.55 1.50
N LYS A 139 2.76 -5.83 2.39
CA LYS A 139 2.51 -5.85 3.84
C LYS A 139 2.21 -4.44 4.38
N LYS A 140 3.01 -3.45 3.98
CA LYS A 140 2.90 -2.06 4.42
C LYS A 140 1.69 -1.33 3.83
N ILE A 141 1.20 -1.70 2.66
CA ILE A 141 -0.05 -1.16 2.08
C ILE A 141 -1.25 -1.36 3.02
N LYS A 142 -1.26 -2.40 3.84
CA LYS A 142 -2.30 -2.60 4.86
C LYS A 142 -2.28 -1.50 5.91
N LEU A 143 -1.11 -0.91 6.20
CA LEU A 143 -0.95 0.24 7.09
C LEU A 143 -1.43 1.52 6.39
N ILE A 144 -1.03 1.75 5.16
CA ILE A 144 -1.47 2.89 4.33
C ILE A 144 -3.00 2.97 4.29
N ARG A 145 -3.69 1.83 4.15
CA ARG A 145 -5.16 1.78 4.22
C ARG A 145 -5.72 2.23 5.57
N LYS A 146 -5.03 1.97 6.67
CA LYS A 146 -5.46 2.44 8.01
C LYS A 146 -5.35 3.95 8.15
N GLU A 147 -4.37 4.55 7.48
CA GLU A 147 -4.13 6.00 7.44
C GLU A 147 -4.97 6.72 6.37
N GLN A 148 -6.04 6.09 5.88
CA GLN A 148 -6.92 6.63 4.83
C GLN A 148 -6.22 6.93 3.50
N GLY A 149 -5.14 6.22 3.19
CA GLY A 149 -4.42 6.33 1.94
C GLY A 149 -5.02 5.46 0.83
N ASP A 150 -5.30 6.06 -0.31
CA ASP A 150 -5.63 5.35 -1.55
C ASP A 150 -4.38 5.22 -2.42
N ILE A 151 -4.23 4.09 -3.13
CA ILE A 151 -3.13 3.90 -4.07
C ILE A 151 -3.70 3.53 -5.44
N LEU A 152 -3.29 4.25 -6.47
CA LEU A 152 -3.65 4.00 -7.85
C LEU A 152 -2.39 3.69 -8.66
N PHE A 153 -2.13 2.42 -8.88
CA PHE A 153 -1.06 1.95 -9.76
C PHE A 153 -1.45 2.15 -11.21
N VAL A 154 -0.52 2.61 -12.03
CA VAL A 154 -0.68 2.71 -13.48
C VAL A 154 0.36 1.83 -14.16
N GLY A 155 -0.09 0.88 -15.00
CA GLY A 155 0.80 -0.09 -15.60
C GLY A 155 0.30 -0.61 -16.96
N GLN A 156 1.11 -1.41 -17.64
CA GLN A 156 0.78 -1.92 -18.96
C GLN A 156 0.03 -3.24 -18.89
N THR A 157 0.42 -4.12 -17.97
CA THR A 157 -0.05 -5.51 -17.93
C THR A 157 -0.37 -6.00 -16.53
N ASN A 158 -1.17 -7.08 -16.47
CA ASN A 158 -1.46 -7.75 -15.20
C ASN A 158 -0.22 -8.40 -14.56
N LYS A 159 0.80 -8.69 -15.37
CA LYS A 159 2.01 -9.41 -14.94
C LYS A 159 3.11 -8.45 -14.45
N GLY A 160 2.90 -7.15 -14.62
CA GLY A 160 3.81 -6.11 -14.16
C GLY A 160 3.83 -5.95 -12.64
N LEU A 161 2.74 -6.29 -11.93
CA LEU A 161 2.69 -6.23 -10.47
C LEU A 161 3.02 -7.57 -9.82
N HIS A 162 3.71 -7.53 -8.67
CA HIS A 162 3.93 -8.68 -7.81
C HIS A 162 2.62 -9.39 -7.45
N PRO A 163 2.58 -10.74 -7.35
CA PRO A 163 1.35 -11.48 -7.02
C PRO A 163 0.64 -10.99 -5.76
N GLU A 164 1.35 -10.72 -4.68
CA GLU A 164 0.78 -10.22 -3.43
C GLU A 164 0.11 -8.85 -3.57
N LEU A 165 0.72 -7.92 -4.35
CA LEU A 165 0.10 -6.65 -4.66
C LEU A 165 -1.19 -6.82 -5.48
N ARG A 166 -1.21 -7.78 -6.41
CA ARG A 166 -2.42 -8.08 -7.19
C ARG A 166 -3.58 -8.60 -6.35
N GLU A 167 -3.30 -9.35 -5.29
CA GLU A 167 -4.33 -9.84 -4.36
C GLU A 167 -4.94 -8.73 -3.51
N LEU A 168 -4.19 -7.65 -3.29
CA LEU A 168 -4.68 -6.48 -2.55
C LEU A 168 -5.54 -5.53 -3.39
N LEU A 169 -5.54 -5.70 -4.73
CA LEU A 169 -6.32 -4.83 -5.60
C LEU A 169 -7.81 -4.97 -5.32
N SER A 170 -8.43 -3.89 -4.90
CA SER A 170 -9.86 -3.75 -4.72
C SER A 170 -10.56 -3.13 -5.93
N LEU A 171 -9.78 -2.60 -6.88
CA LEU A 171 -10.29 -1.96 -8.10
C LEU A 171 -9.33 -2.19 -9.27
N VAL A 172 -9.87 -2.56 -10.43
CA VAL A 172 -9.10 -2.67 -11.67
C VAL A 172 -9.80 -1.92 -12.79
N ILE A 173 -9.09 -1.01 -13.41
CA ILE A 173 -9.60 -0.20 -14.53
C ILE A 173 -8.81 -0.56 -15.79
N GLU A 174 -9.48 -1.08 -16.79
CA GLU A 174 -8.87 -1.47 -18.04
C GLU A 174 -9.14 -0.46 -19.15
N LYS A 175 -8.07 0.01 -19.80
CA LYS A 175 -8.13 0.81 -21.04
C LYS A 175 -7.99 -0.14 -22.24
N PRO A 176 -9.08 -0.56 -22.87
CA PRO A 176 -9.06 -1.70 -23.80
C PRO A 176 -8.43 -1.39 -25.15
N SER A 177 -8.40 -0.13 -25.58
CA SER A 177 -8.01 0.22 -26.95
C SER A 177 -7.36 1.60 -27.06
N ARG A 178 -6.33 1.68 -27.93
CA ARG A 178 -5.75 2.97 -28.36
C ARG A 178 -6.69 3.77 -29.29
N ARG A 179 -7.59 3.08 -29.99
CA ARG A 179 -8.52 3.71 -30.93
C ARG A 179 -9.72 4.34 -30.22
N ASP A 180 -10.01 3.87 -29.04
CA ASP A 180 -11.10 4.38 -28.18
C ASP A 180 -10.53 4.75 -26.80
N LYS A 181 -9.80 5.85 -26.77
CA LYS A 181 -9.24 6.40 -25.53
C LYS A 181 -10.33 6.90 -24.56
N GLY A 182 -11.50 7.22 -25.08
CA GLY A 182 -12.66 7.67 -24.32
C GLY A 182 -13.34 6.58 -23.50
N ARG A 183 -12.85 5.33 -23.56
CA ARG A 183 -13.48 4.18 -22.91
C ARG A 183 -12.57 3.57 -21.85
N ALA A 184 -13.16 3.16 -20.72
CA ALA A 184 -12.53 2.30 -19.73
C ALA A 184 -13.55 1.34 -19.13
N VAL A 185 -13.10 0.19 -18.65
CA VAL A 185 -13.94 -0.83 -18.00
C VAL A 185 -13.45 -1.03 -16.58
N VAL A 186 -14.35 -0.96 -15.62
CA VAL A 186 -14.08 -1.09 -14.20
C VAL A 186 -14.47 -2.48 -13.73
N TYR A 187 -13.57 -3.12 -12.99
CA TYR A 187 -13.73 -4.45 -12.43
C TYR A 187 -13.39 -4.42 -10.93
N GLN A 188 -14.01 -5.32 -10.18
CA GLN A 188 -13.84 -5.39 -8.74
C GLN A 188 -12.49 -6.00 -8.32
N ARG A 189 -11.94 -6.92 -9.10
CA ARG A 189 -10.71 -7.64 -8.71
C ARG A 189 -9.88 -8.12 -9.90
N MET A 190 -8.63 -8.50 -9.61
CA MET A 190 -7.71 -9.12 -10.54
C MET A 190 -7.57 -10.62 -10.24
N SER A 191 -7.49 -11.43 -11.28
CA SER A 191 -7.09 -12.83 -11.20
C SER A 191 -5.87 -13.10 -12.06
N ASN A 192 -5.27 -14.30 -11.95
CA ASN A 192 -4.15 -14.71 -12.80
C ASN A 192 -4.48 -14.67 -14.30
N ASN A 193 -5.76 -14.83 -14.66
CA ASN A 193 -6.25 -14.82 -16.05
C ASN A 193 -6.77 -13.44 -16.50
N GLY A 194 -6.66 -12.40 -15.68
CA GLY A 194 -7.11 -11.04 -16.00
C GLY A 194 -8.18 -10.51 -15.04
N PRO A 195 -8.72 -9.32 -15.33
CA PRO A 195 -9.77 -8.70 -14.53
C PRO A 195 -11.03 -9.56 -14.44
N ARG A 196 -11.69 -9.52 -13.28
CA ARG A 196 -12.90 -10.27 -12.97
C ARG A 196 -13.95 -9.37 -12.34
N ASP A 197 -15.20 -9.80 -12.48
CA ASP A 197 -16.36 -9.16 -11.88
C ASP A 197 -16.49 -7.70 -12.35
N LYS A 198 -16.87 -7.56 -13.62
CA LYS A 198 -17.11 -6.25 -14.24
C LYS A 198 -18.18 -5.50 -13.44
N LEU A 199 -17.83 -4.30 -12.97
CA LEU A 199 -18.75 -3.42 -12.26
C LEU A 199 -19.53 -2.53 -13.25
N PHE A 200 -18.81 -1.77 -14.06
CA PHE A 200 -19.41 -0.87 -15.06
C PHE A 200 -18.38 -0.47 -16.12
N GLU A 201 -18.85 0.34 -17.06
CA GLU A 201 -18.06 0.89 -18.15
C GLU A 201 -18.14 2.40 -18.13
N MET A 202 -17.01 3.08 -18.25
CA MET A 202 -16.89 4.51 -18.41
C MET A 202 -16.76 4.84 -19.90
N LYS A 203 -17.46 5.86 -20.36
CA LYS A 203 -17.42 6.36 -21.74
C LYS A 203 -17.26 7.87 -21.75
N GLY A 204 -16.79 8.41 -22.85
CA GLY A 204 -16.61 9.84 -23.02
C GLY A 204 -15.50 10.42 -22.15
N LEU A 205 -14.53 9.58 -21.74
CA LEU A 205 -13.34 10.05 -21.04
C LEU A 205 -12.54 10.99 -21.94
N THR A 206 -12.08 12.10 -21.39
CA THR A 206 -11.25 13.09 -22.09
C THR A 206 -9.77 12.89 -21.72
N ASP A 207 -8.88 13.53 -22.48
CA ASP A 207 -7.48 13.66 -22.06
C ASP A 207 -7.41 14.44 -20.74
N ALA A 208 -6.29 14.33 -20.03
CA ALA A 208 -6.07 15.07 -18.79
C ALA A 208 -6.19 16.57 -19.06
N LYS A 209 -6.82 17.28 -18.12
CA LYS A 209 -6.99 18.74 -18.21
C LYS A 209 -5.78 19.52 -17.71
N PHE A 210 -4.90 18.83 -17.04
CA PHE A 210 -3.68 19.39 -16.45
C PHE A 210 -2.49 19.03 -17.33
N GLU A 211 -1.57 19.96 -17.46
CA GLU A 211 -0.30 19.72 -18.13
C GLU A 211 0.51 18.75 -17.29
N TYR A 212 1.09 17.75 -17.92
CA TYR A 212 2.04 16.78 -17.37
C TYR A 212 2.95 16.30 -18.49
N ASP A 213 4.18 15.96 -18.18
CA ASP A 213 5.05 15.39 -19.22
C ASP A 213 4.68 13.94 -19.51
N THR A 214 4.45 13.65 -20.79
CA THR A 214 4.09 12.31 -21.28
C THR A 214 5.29 11.49 -21.72
N TYR A 215 6.48 12.06 -21.74
CA TYR A 215 7.70 11.46 -22.26
C TYR A 215 8.75 11.19 -21.19
N GLU A 216 8.55 11.70 -20.00
CA GLU A 216 9.44 11.49 -18.86
C GLU A 216 9.13 10.16 -18.16
N GLU A 217 10.18 9.41 -17.83
CA GLU A 217 10.04 8.17 -17.06
C GLU A 217 9.82 8.55 -15.58
N SER A 218 8.69 8.13 -15.03
CA SER A 218 8.34 8.39 -13.64
C SER A 218 9.24 7.60 -12.70
N GLY A 219 10.08 8.30 -11.94
CA GLY A 219 11.00 7.69 -10.99
C GLY A 219 10.31 7.11 -9.77
N TRP A 220 10.85 6.02 -9.22
CA TRP A 220 10.47 5.50 -7.92
C TRP A 220 11.63 4.75 -7.28
N SER A 221 11.86 4.95 -5.99
CA SER A 221 12.82 4.20 -5.23
C SER A 221 12.20 3.65 -3.91
N TRP A 222 12.87 2.67 -3.35
CA TRP A 222 12.45 1.99 -2.13
C TRP A 222 13.09 2.57 -0.86
N GLU A 223 13.73 3.72 -0.97
CA GLU A 223 14.33 4.41 0.16
C GLU A 223 13.27 4.70 1.23
N GLY A 224 13.60 4.38 2.48
CA GLY A 224 12.66 4.45 3.60
C GLY A 224 11.78 3.20 3.80
N LEU A 225 11.79 2.22 2.88
CA LEU A 225 11.03 0.99 3.09
C LEU A 225 11.63 0.11 4.20
N ASP A 226 12.96 0.08 4.28
CA ASP A 226 13.71 -0.73 5.25
C ASP A 226 13.88 -0.01 6.60
N ASP A 227 13.83 1.33 6.62
CA ASP A 227 14.11 2.16 7.80
C ASP A 227 12.98 2.11 8.86
N GLU A 228 11.75 1.77 8.46
CA GLU A 228 10.62 1.66 9.38
C GLU A 228 10.57 0.34 10.16
N ASP A 229 11.33 -0.68 9.75
CA ASP A 229 11.40 -1.94 10.50
C ASP A 229 12.12 -1.78 11.85
N ASP A 230 12.79 -0.63 12.10
CA ASP A 230 13.46 -0.34 13.38
C ASP A 230 12.62 0.53 14.34
N ALA A 231 11.49 1.11 13.95
CA ALA A 231 10.80 2.10 14.79
C ALA A 231 9.49 1.64 15.43
N ASP A 232 8.63 0.79 14.84
CA ASP A 232 7.38 0.31 15.47
C ASP A 232 6.78 -0.99 14.89
N GLY A 233 7.48 -1.67 14.02
CA GLY A 233 7.13 -2.99 13.54
C GLY A 233 8.01 -4.05 14.17
N GLU A 234 7.84 -4.35 15.46
CA GLU A 234 8.24 -5.69 15.92
C GLU A 234 7.60 -6.66 14.94
N ASP A 235 8.42 -7.26 14.07
CA ASP A 235 8.04 -8.29 13.11
C ASP A 235 7.11 -9.25 13.85
N VAL A 236 5.84 -9.35 13.45
CA VAL A 236 4.85 -10.19 14.14
C VAL A 236 5.41 -11.61 14.29
N GLU A 237 6.20 -12.06 13.31
CA GLU A 237 6.92 -13.33 13.35
C GLU A 237 8.10 -13.27 14.35
N ALA A 238 8.80 -12.15 14.46
CA ALA A 238 9.86 -11.94 15.47
C ALA A 238 9.26 -11.79 16.86
N VAL A 239 8.13 -11.10 17.02
CA VAL A 239 7.37 -11.00 18.29
C VAL A 239 6.81 -12.35 18.69
N GLU A 240 6.17 -13.09 17.78
CA GLU A 240 5.71 -14.46 18.05
C GLU A 240 6.89 -15.36 18.42
N LYS A 241 7.99 -15.30 17.68
CA LYS A 241 9.21 -16.06 17.95
C LYS A 241 9.85 -15.67 19.28
N ARG A 242 9.90 -14.38 19.62
CA ARG A 242 10.40 -13.88 20.91
C ARG A 242 9.52 -14.36 22.05
N LYS A 243 8.20 -14.33 21.88
CA LYS A 243 7.22 -14.85 22.83
C LYS A 243 7.32 -16.37 23.00
N ASP A 244 7.55 -17.09 21.92
CA ASP A 244 7.77 -18.54 21.96
C ASP A 244 9.08 -18.88 22.67
N ILE A 245 10.16 -18.12 22.45
CA ILE A 245 11.43 -18.24 23.19
C ILE A 245 11.19 -18.00 24.68
N GLU A 246 10.51 -16.91 25.05
CA GLU A 246 10.17 -16.61 26.44
C GLU A 246 9.39 -17.76 27.10
N THR A 247 8.35 -18.22 26.45
CA THR A 247 7.48 -19.31 26.91
C THR A 247 8.29 -20.57 27.21
N VAL A 248 9.14 -20.97 26.26
CA VAL A 248 9.98 -22.16 26.38
C VAL A 248 11.03 -22.01 27.49
N LEU A 249 11.70 -20.85 27.56
CA LEU A 249 12.73 -20.63 28.60
C LEU A 249 12.12 -20.63 29.99
N ARG A 250 10.95 -20.00 30.19
CA ARG A 250 10.22 -20.04 31.46
C ARG A 250 9.76 -21.47 31.84
N ALA A 251 9.29 -22.25 30.86
CA ALA A 251 8.93 -23.65 31.05
C ALA A 251 10.15 -24.49 31.46
N LYS A 252 11.30 -24.31 30.80
CA LYS A 252 12.54 -24.99 31.09
C LYS A 252 13.08 -24.62 32.49
N MET A 253 12.94 -23.38 32.92
CA MET A 253 13.29 -22.96 34.29
C MET A 253 12.42 -23.63 35.35
N ARG A 254 11.15 -23.91 35.07
CA ARG A 254 10.26 -24.67 35.99
C ARG A 254 10.59 -26.14 36.02
N GLY A 255 11.48 -26.63 35.17
CA GLY A 255 11.91 -28.03 35.14
C GLY A 255 11.19 -28.88 34.05
N ASP A 256 10.39 -28.26 33.16
CA ASP A 256 9.71 -28.98 32.09
C ASP A 256 10.72 -29.64 31.14
N THR A 257 10.41 -30.82 30.67
CA THR A 257 11.20 -31.52 29.66
C THR A 257 11.08 -30.83 28.28
N HIS A 258 12.00 -31.10 27.32
CA HIS A 258 11.91 -30.52 25.98
C HIS A 258 10.59 -30.85 25.28
N PRO A 259 10.04 -32.10 25.35
CA PRO A 259 8.72 -32.39 24.78
C PRO A 259 7.60 -31.56 25.42
N GLN A 260 7.55 -31.43 26.76
CA GLN A 260 6.53 -30.65 27.47
C GLN A 260 6.60 -29.16 27.10
N ALA A 261 7.79 -28.58 27.04
CA ALA A 261 7.95 -27.20 26.63
C ALA A 261 7.57 -27.00 25.14
N ALA A 262 7.76 -28.02 24.29
CA ALA A 262 7.38 -27.96 22.88
C ALA A 262 5.85 -27.98 22.66
N GLU A 263 5.07 -28.51 23.59
CA GLU A 263 3.60 -28.49 23.54
C GLU A 263 3.02 -27.08 23.75
N LEU A 264 3.80 -26.17 24.33
CA LEU A 264 3.39 -24.79 24.61
C LEU A 264 3.57 -23.83 23.41
N VAL A 265 4.30 -24.27 22.39
CA VAL A 265 4.66 -23.46 21.20
C VAL A 265 4.49 -24.28 19.92
N LYS A 266 4.47 -23.61 18.76
CA LYS A 266 4.37 -24.28 17.45
C LYS A 266 5.69 -24.91 16.96
N HIS A 267 6.64 -25.19 17.84
CA HIS A 267 7.97 -25.67 17.51
C HIS A 267 8.27 -27.04 18.09
N GLY A 268 9.11 -27.80 17.40
CA GLY A 268 9.47 -29.15 17.86
C GLY A 268 10.50 -29.16 19.00
N ARG A 269 10.63 -30.32 19.69
CA ARG A 269 11.58 -30.55 20.79
C ARG A 269 13.03 -30.17 20.48
N GLY A 270 13.45 -30.31 19.24
CA GLY A 270 14.80 -29.94 18.80
C GLY A 270 15.05 -28.43 18.86
N TRP A 271 14.08 -27.65 18.43
CA TRP A 271 14.10 -26.18 18.50
C TRP A 271 14.16 -25.72 19.98
N VAL A 272 13.31 -26.28 20.83
CA VAL A 272 13.34 -26.03 22.29
C VAL A 272 14.71 -26.31 22.89
N GLY A 273 15.33 -27.43 22.53
CA GLY A 273 16.66 -27.79 23.01
C GLY A 273 17.75 -26.84 22.52
N SER A 274 17.62 -26.27 21.32
CA SER A 274 18.55 -25.24 20.81
C SER A 274 18.41 -23.95 21.59
N ARG A 275 17.18 -23.41 21.70
CA ARG A 275 16.92 -22.15 22.44
C ARG A 275 17.38 -22.24 23.91
N TRP A 276 17.16 -23.38 24.56
CA TRP A 276 17.63 -23.61 25.95
C TRP A 276 19.16 -23.56 26.05
N ARG A 277 19.90 -24.21 25.15
CA ARG A 277 21.38 -24.19 25.13
C ARG A 277 21.94 -22.80 24.83
N GLU A 278 21.35 -22.09 23.89
CA GLU A 278 21.72 -20.71 23.54
C GLU A 278 21.54 -19.79 24.74
N TRP A 279 20.40 -19.90 25.43
CA TRP A 279 20.15 -19.12 26.65
C TRP A 279 21.15 -19.43 27.78
N LEU A 280 21.49 -20.67 27.99
CA LEU A 280 22.51 -21.07 28.96
C LEU A 280 23.90 -20.50 28.61
N ARG A 281 24.22 -20.29 27.33
CA ARG A 281 25.43 -19.64 26.83
C ARG A 281 25.42 -18.12 26.92
N GLY A 282 24.30 -17.54 27.30
CA GLY A 282 24.14 -16.08 27.43
C GLY A 282 23.33 -15.39 26.37
N GLU A 283 22.92 -16.10 25.30
CA GLU A 283 22.00 -15.57 24.28
C GLU A 283 20.58 -15.44 24.87
N HIS A 284 19.72 -14.62 24.26
CA HIS A 284 18.32 -14.40 24.69
C HIS A 284 18.16 -13.90 26.15
N ARG A 285 19.19 -13.29 26.73
CA ARG A 285 19.12 -12.68 28.08
C ARG A 285 18.27 -11.41 28.09
N ASP A 286 18.09 -10.79 26.98
CA ASP A 286 17.16 -9.68 26.72
C ASP A 286 15.69 -10.12 26.77
N VAL A 287 15.42 -11.41 26.48
CA VAL A 287 14.08 -12.00 26.54
C VAL A 287 13.78 -12.54 27.95
N VAL A 288 14.69 -13.30 28.50
CA VAL A 288 14.59 -13.83 29.88
C VAL A 288 15.92 -13.69 30.58
N ALA A 289 16.00 -12.81 31.57
CA ALA A 289 17.20 -12.62 32.38
C ALA A 289 17.55 -13.89 33.19
N MET A 290 18.85 -14.09 33.48
CA MET A 290 19.27 -15.10 34.43
C MET A 290 18.84 -14.65 35.85
N PRO A 291 18.10 -15.49 36.60
CA PRO A 291 17.75 -15.17 37.95
C PRO A 291 18.99 -15.20 38.88
N ASP A 292 18.96 -14.34 39.89
CA ASP A 292 20.05 -14.27 40.91
C ASP A 292 20.21 -15.59 41.67
N ASP A 293 19.10 -16.31 41.89
CA ASP A 293 19.07 -17.67 42.46
C ASP A 293 18.52 -18.65 41.40
N PRO A 294 19.41 -19.24 40.57
CA PRO A 294 18.98 -20.06 39.45
C PRO A 294 18.39 -21.39 39.93
N PRO A 295 17.20 -21.77 39.36
CA PRO A 295 16.55 -23.03 39.65
C PRO A 295 17.46 -24.24 39.34
N GLU A 296 17.20 -25.37 39.99
CA GLU A 296 17.96 -26.61 39.78
C GLU A 296 18.11 -27.04 38.34
N ALA A 297 17.08 -26.78 37.52
CA ALA A 297 17.08 -27.08 36.07
C ALA A 297 18.14 -26.26 35.31
N VAL A 298 18.36 -25.01 35.70
CA VAL A 298 19.37 -24.12 35.14
C VAL A 298 20.76 -24.56 35.58
N VAL A 299 20.94 -24.83 36.86
CA VAL A 299 22.24 -25.32 37.42
C VAL A 299 22.66 -26.62 36.72
N LYS A 300 21.74 -27.57 36.58
CA LYS A 300 21.98 -28.83 35.85
C LYS A 300 22.24 -28.60 34.36
N GLY A 301 21.66 -27.55 33.76
CA GLY A 301 21.88 -27.17 32.37
C GLY A 301 23.26 -26.61 32.15
N LEU A 302 23.71 -25.67 33.00
CA LEU A 302 25.04 -25.08 32.96
C LEU A 302 26.15 -26.11 33.10
N ALA A 303 26.00 -27.05 34.03
CA ALA A 303 26.97 -28.16 34.23
C ALA A 303 27.12 -29.12 33.04
N LYS A 304 26.32 -28.98 31.98
CA LYS A 304 26.38 -29.81 30.77
C LYS A 304 26.95 -29.07 29.55
N ILE A 305 27.30 -27.79 29.74
CA ILE A 305 27.82 -26.95 28.63
C ILE A 305 29.36 -26.92 28.65
N ASP A 306 29.98 -27.20 29.82
CA ASP A 306 31.41 -27.49 29.94
C ASP A 306 31.72 -28.91 29.38
#